data_6a4077ce871c9f740271f218ac051e09
#
_entry.id   6a4077ce871c9f740271f218ac051e09
#
_cell.length_a   1.000
_cell.length_b   1.000
_cell.length_c   1.000
_cell.angle_alpha   90.00
_cell.angle_beta   90.00
_cell.angle_gamma   90.00
#
_symmetry.space_group_name_H-M   'P 1'
#
loop_
_entity.id
_entity.type
_entity.pdbx_description
1 polymer ?
#
loop_
_entity_poly.entity_id
_entity_poly.type
_entity_poly.pdbx_seq_one_letter_code
_entity_poly.pdbx_strand_id
1 'polypeptide(L)'
;MLVIKNARVFTAAGRNYDKGDIAVENGKIVAVTESIEAKDSYDVIDASGLFAMPGIVDAHSHIGGFAGYDQDLNEMTCNATPSMESFYAIDVTTKDFQRAKRAGITTSVIAPGSGNVVGGLVCAVKSAGSSLEDMCIKNPSMHGSD
;
A
#
# COMPACT_ATOMS: atom_id res chain seq x y z
N MET A 1 14.78 16.07 -8.31
CA MET A 1 14.99 14.60 -8.48
C MET A 1 15.54 14.07 -7.17
N LEU A 2 15.00 12.96 -6.68
CA LEU A 2 15.55 12.21 -5.54
C LEU A 2 16.40 11.06 -6.05
N VAL A 3 17.59 10.86 -5.47
CA VAL A 3 18.45 9.70 -5.77
C VAL A 3 18.77 8.96 -4.48
N ILE A 4 18.41 7.69 -4.43
CA ILE A 4 18.77 6.77 -3.34
C ILE A 4 20.00 6.00 -3.80
N LYS A 5 21.09 6.12 -3.06
CA LYS A 5 22.39 5.56 -3.46
C LYS A 5 22.82 4.38 -2.58
N ASN A 6 23.61 3.51 -3.20
CA ASN A 6 24.33 2.44 -2.49
C ASN A 6 23.44 1.38 -1.82
N ALA A 7 22.16 1.30 -2.15
CA ALA A 7 21.26 0.30 -1.56
C ALA A 7 21.53 -1.10 -2.13
N ARG A 8 21.22 -2.13 -1.36
CA ARG A 8 20.96 -3.45 -1.91
C ARG A 8 19.55 -3.47 -2.47
N VAL A 9 19.41 -3.50 -3.82
CA VAL A 9 18.11 -3.30 -4.48
C VAL A 9 17.52 -4.64 -4.91
N PHE A 10 16.32 -4.90 -4.41
CA PHE A 10 15.49 -6.03 -4.79
C PHE A 10 14.33 -5.53 -5.64
N THR A 11 14.39 -5.72 -6.97
CA THR A 11 13.44 -5.07 -7.87
C THR A 11 12.12 -5.78 -8.00
N ALA A 12 12.04 -7.06 -7.63
CA ALA A 12 10.92 -7.97 -7.92
C ALA A 12 10.58 -8.07 -9.43
N ALA A 13 11.48 -7.60 -10.30
CA ALA A 13 11.29 -7.55 -11.76
C ALA A 13 12.44 -8.23 -12.52
N GLY A 14 13.12 -9.18 -11.89
CA GLY A 14 14.19 -10.01 -12.46
C GLY A 14 15.57 -9.60 -11.97
N ARG A 15 16.13 -8.47 -12.40
CA ARG A 15 17.49 -8.08 -12.00
C ARG A 15 17.52 -7.42 -10.64
N ASN A 16 18.33 -7.93 -9.73
CA ASN A 16 18.64 -7.33 -8.43
C ASN A 16 20.06 -6.74 -8.45
N TYR A 17 20.35 -5.84 -7.50
CA TYR A 17 21.66 -5.21 -7.37
C TYR A 17 22.15 -5.36 -5.93
N ASP A 18 23.35 -5.91 -5.75
CA ASP A 18 23.99 -5.96 -4.42
C ASP A 18 24.38 -4.56 -3.94
N LYS A 19 24.67 -3.68 -4.88
CA LYS A 19 24.82 -2.24 -4.70
C LYS A 19 24.23 -1.55 -5.91
N GLY A 20 23.22 -0.74 -5.71
CA GLY A 20 22.52 -0.06 -6.77
C GLY A 20 21.95 1.28 -6.32
N ASP A 21 21.64 2.10 -7.30
CA ASP A 21 21.07 3.42 -7.13
C ASP A 21 19.68 3.48 -7.77
N ILE A 22 18.78 4.24 -7.16
CA ILE A 22 17.42 4.45 -7.62
C ILE A 22 17.18 5.94 -7.80
N ALA A 23 16.72 6.36 -8.98
CA ALA A 23 16.29 7.73 -9.24
C ALA A 23 14.76 7.81 -9.26
N VAL A 24 14.24 8.83 -8.57
CA VAL A 24 12.81 9.13 -8.48
C VAL A 24 12.57 10.57 -8.92
N GLU A 25 11.65 10.74 -9.86
CA GLU A 25 11.22 12.05 -10.34
C GLU A 25 9.69 12.09 -10.44
N ASN A 26 9.09 13.17 -9.93
CA ASN A 26 7.63 13.37 -9.93
C ASN A 26 6.85 12.14 -9.35
N GLY A 27 7.40 11.54 -8.27
CA GLY A 27 6.78 10.38 -7.61
C GLY A 27 6.91 9.06 -8.37
N LYS A 28 7.71 9.01 -9.45
CA LYS A 28 7.93 7.80 -10.25
C LYS A 28 9.40 7.41 -10.26
N ILE A 29 9.66 6.10 -10.20
CA ILE A 29 11.01 5.56 -10.41
C ILE A 29 11.34 5.71 -11.90
N VAL A 30 12.41 6.47 -12.19
CA VAL A 30 12.86 6.72 -13.57
C VAL A 30 14.12 5.92 -13.93
N ALA A 31 14.85 5.45 -12.94
CA ALA A 31 16.00 4.56 -13.16
C ALA A 31 16.28 3.68 -11.93
N VAL A 32 16.74 2.45 -12.20
CA VAL A 32 17.37 1.55 -11.23
C VAL A 32 18.61 0.98 -11.91
N THR A 33 19.80 1.27 -11.38
CA THR A 33 21.07 0.93 -12.03
C THR A 33 22.18 0.76 -11.01
N GLU A 34 23.35 0.32 -11.42
CA GLU A 34 24.51 0.11 -10.54
C GLU A 34 25.03 1.43 -9.94
N SER A 35 24.98 2.51 -10.72
CA SER A 35 25.40 3.83 -10.25
C SER A 35 24.71 4.94 -11.03
N ILE A 36 24.36 6.01 -10.30
CA ILE A 36 23.81 7.25 -10.86
C ILE A 36 24.74 8.39 -10.44
N GLU A 37 25.17 9.18 -11.40
CA GLU A 37 25.92 10.41 -11.12
C GLU A 37 24.97 11.44 -10.52
N ALA A 38 25.18 11.78 -9.26
CA ALA A 38 24.36 12.78 -8.58
C ALA A 38 24.84 14.19 -8.91
N LYS A 39 23.91 15.08 -9.22
CA LYS A 39 24.17 16.50 -9.43
C LYS A 39 23.87 17.27 -8.13
N ASP A 40 24.48 18.42 -7.95
CA ASP A 40 24.28 19.26 -6.74
C ASP A 40 22.81 19.67 -6.52
N SER A 41 22.00 19.66 -7.59
CA SER A 41 20.56 19.96 -7.54
C SER A 41 19.68 18.78 -7.13
N TYR A 42 20.26 17.61 -6.87
CA TYR A 42 19.50 16.41 -6.49
C TYR A 42 19.45 16.22 -4.99
N ASP A 43 18.31 15.79 -4.49
CA ASP A 43 18.20 15.26 -3.13
C ASP A 43 18.79 13.87 -3.11
N VAL A 44 19.81 13.64 -2.29
CA VAL A 44 20.52 12.37 -2.23
C VAL A 44 20.33 11.73 -0.87
N ILE A 45 19.91 10.45 -0.87
CA ILE A 45 19.85 9.61 0.32
C ILE A 45 20.91 8.52 0.17
N ASP A 46 21.89 8.46 1.09
CA ASP A 46 22.79 7.33 1.17
C ASP A 46 22.12 6.18 1.93
N ALA A 47 21.88 5.09 1.21
CA ALA A 47 21.27 3.86 1.71
C ALA A 47 22.28 2.73 1.87
N SER A 48 23.56 3.06 2.12
CA SER A 48 24.60 2.08 2.38
C SER A 48 24.22 1.14 3.54
N GLY A 49 24.26 -0.16 3.31
CA GLY A 49 23.86 -1.18 4.29
C GLY A 49 22.35 -1.39 4.43
N LEU A 50 21.54 -0.66 3.67
CA LEU A 50 20.08 -0.81 3.64
C LEU A 50 19.60 -1.58 2.41
N PHE A 51 18.38 -2.12 2.54
CA PHE A 51 17.67 -2.75 1.43
C PHE A 51 16.64 -1.79 0.85
N ALA A 52 16.54 -1.76 -0.48
CA ALA A 52 15.46 -1.12 -1.19
C ALA A 52 14.66 -2.17 -1.94
N MET A 53 13.35 -2.18 -1.76
CA MET A 53 12.44 -3.12 -2.40
C MET A 53 11.10 -2.43 -2.67
N PRO A 54 10.27 -2.94 -3.59
CA PRO A 54 8.90 -2.48 -3.74
C PRO A 54 8.13 -2.59 -2.43
N GLY A 55 7.23 -1.64 -2.18
CA GLY A 55 6.33 -1.73 -1.04
C GLY A 55 5.50 -3.01 -1.08
N ILE A 56 5.29 -3.60 0.10
CA ILE A 56 4.51 -4.83 0.23
C ILE A 56 3.05 -4.55 -0.09
N VAL A 57 2.45 -5.41 -0.90
CA VAL A 57 1.01 -5.44 -1.16
C VAL A 57 0.40 -6.57 -0.33
N ASP A 58 -0.42 -6.21 0.64
CA ASP A 58 -1.20 -7.18 1.42
C ASP A 58 -2.51 -7.48 0.67
N ALA A 59 -2.60 -8.68 0.13
CA ALA A 59 -3.72 -9.09 -0.73
C ALA A 59 -4.99 -9.46 0.04
N HIS A 60 -4.95 -9.53 1.38
CA HIS A 60 -6.12 -9.80 2.22
C HIS A 60 -5.92 -9.20 3.60
N SER A 61 -6.65 -8.16 3.91
CA SER A 61 -6.54 -7.41 5.17
C SER A 61 -7.91 -6.97 5.67
N HIS A 62 -7.95 -6.60 6.94
CA HIS A 62 -9.11 -6.00 7.60
C HIS A 62 -8.74 -4.69 8.30
N ILE A 63 -7.58 -4.09 7.99
CA ILE A 63 -7.15 -2.84 8.62
C ILE A 63 -8.14 -1.73 8.38
N GLY A 64 -8.34 -0.88 9.39
CA GLY A 64 -9.31 0.20 9.34
C GLY A 64 -10.75 -0.22 9.53
N GLY A 65 -11.05 -1.53 9.60
CA GLY A 65 -12.41 -2.01 9.78
C GLY A 65 -12.82 -2.23 11.23
N PHE A 66 -11.89 -2.09 12.18
CA PHE A 66 -12.17 -2.20 13.61
C PHE A 66 -12.02 -0.83 14.29
N ALA A 67 -13.09 -0.05 14.32
CA ALA A 67 -13.06 1.29 14.95
C ALA A 67 -13.11 1.25 16.49
N GLY A 68 -13.28 0.08 17.12
CA GLY A 68 -13.31 -0.08 18.56
C GLY A 68 -13.27 -1.54 19.01
N TYR A 69 -13.16 -1.76 20.31
CA TYR A 69 -13.09 -3.11 20.91
C TYR A 69 -14.34 -3.97 20.67
N ASP A 70 -15.48 -3.33 20.40
CA ASP A 70 -16.79 -3.98 20.28
C ASP A 70 -17.27 -4.08 18.83
N GLN A 71 -16.43 -3.67 17.85
CA GLN A 71 -16.81 -3.73 16.44
C GLN A 71 -16.20 -4.94 15.77
N ASP A 72 -17.09 -5.78 15.24
CA ASP A 72 -16.73 -6.94 14.45
C ASP A 72 -17.10 -6.68 12.99
N LEU A 73 -16.15 -6.93 12.10
CA LEU A 73 -16.38 -6.87 10.65
C LEU A 73 -17.21 -8.05 10.13
N ASN A 74 -17.50 -9.05 10.98
CA ASN A 74 -18.21 -10.23 10.57
C ASN A 74 -19.72 -10.00 10.54
N GLU A 75 -20.34 -10.31 9.41
CA GLU A 75 -21.79 -10.45 9.31
C GLU A 75 -22.18 -11.87 9.68
N MET A 76 -22.90 -12.02 10.81
CA MET A 76 -23.29 -13.32 11.37
C MET A 76 -24.79 -13.58 11.23
N THR A 77 -25.58 -12.60 10.81
CA THR A 77 -27.04 -12.69 10.75
C THR A 77 -27.58 -12.97 9.35
N CYS A 78 -26.80 -12.63 8.32
CA CYS A 78 -27.16 -12.85 6.92
C CYS A 78 -26.08 -13.68 6.22
N ASN A 79 -26.48 -14.83 5.64
CA ASN A 79 -25.53 -15.73 4.98
C ASN A 79 -24.92 -15.17 3.69
N ALA A 80 -25.54 -14.16 3.08
CA ALA A 80 -25.07 -13.59 1.83
C ALA A 80 -25.30 -12.07 1.79
N THR A 81 -24.20 -11.31 1.67
CA THR A 81 -24.19 -9.85 1.58
C THR A 81 -23.35 -9.36 0.39
N PRO A 82 -23.62 -9.84 -0.83
CA PRO A 82 -22.74 -9.58 -1.99
C PRO A 82 -22.66 -8.10 -2.41
N SER A 83 -23.65 -7.30 -2.02
CA SER A 83 -23.72 -5.86 -2.34
C SER A 83 -23.07 -4.96 -1.28
N MET A 84 -22.60 -5.51 -0.18
CA MET A 84 -21.86 -4.74 0.83
C MET A 84 -20.48 -4.39 0.30
N GLU A 85 -20.03 -3.18 0.61
CA GLU A 85 -18.73 -2.68 0.15
C GLU A 85 -17.86 -2.32 1.35
N SER A 86 -16.69 -2.94 1.48
CA SER A 86 -15.75 -2.64 2.55
C SER A 86 -15.30 -1.18 2.54
N PHE A 87 -15.31 -0.52 1.39
CA PHE A 87 -14.96 0.90 1.26
C PHE A 87 -15.65 1.77 2.29
N TYR A 88 -16.95 1.61 2.48
CA TYR A 88 -17.74 2.44 3.42
C TYR A 88 -17.54 2.09 4.90
N ALA A 89 -16.82 1.02 5.19
CA ALA A 89 -16.52 0.60 6.56
C ALA A 89 -15.10 0.93 7.00
N ILE A 90 -14.26 1.49 6.13
CA ILE A 90 -12.85 1.76 6.42
C ILE A 90 -12.68 3.09 7.15
N ASP A 91 -12.09 3.04 8.33
CA ASP A 91 -11.60 4.22 9.06
C ASP A 91 -10.08 4.36 8.87
N VAL A 92 -9.69 5.32 8.03
CA VAL A 92 -8.27 5.60 7.72
C VAL A 92 -7.51 6.24 8.88
N THR A 93 -8.20 6.71 9.92
CA THR A 93 -7.58 7.35 11.09
C THR A 93 -7.03 6.35 12.09
N THR A 94 -7.34 5.07 11.93
CA THR A 94 -6.89 4.02 12.85
C THR A 94 -5.37 3.86 12.85
N LYS A 95 -4.84 3.41 13.99
CA LYS A 95 -3.40 3.15 14.15
C LYS A 95 -2.88 2.04 13.23
N ASP A 96 -3.78 1.24 12.67
CA ASP A 96 -3.41 0.08 11.84
C ASP A 96 -2.77 0.54 10.52
N PHE A 97 -3.27 1.61 9.90
CA PHE A 97 -2.61 2.21 8.73
C PHE A 97 -1.19 2.70 9.05
N GLN A 98 -0.98 3.29 10.24
CA GLN A 98 0.34 3.72 10.66
C GLN A 98 1.28 2.52 10.90
N ARG A 99 0.75 1.43 11.48
CA ARG A 99 1.52 0.19 11.68
C ARG A 99 1.88 -0.46 10.35
N ALA A 100 0.91 -0.58 9.42
CA ALA A 100 1.13 -1.11 8.08
C ALA A 100 2.22 -0.33 7.35
N LYS A 101 2.14 1.00 7.33
CA LYS A 101 3.14 1.88 6.74
C LYS A 101 4.54 1.69 7.34
N ARG A 102 4.66 1.60 8.67
CA ARG A 102 5.94 1.36 9.35
C ARG A 102 6.53 0.00 9.05
N ALA A 103 5.69 -1.00 8.75
CA ALA A 103 6.11 -2.34 8.35
C ALA A 103 6.42 -2.46 6.85
N GLY A 104 6.31 -1.36 6.07
CA GLY A 104 6.57 -1.36 4.63
C GLY A 104 5.42 -1.88 3.77
N ILE A 105 4.22 -2.07 4.35
CA ILE A 105 3.01 -2.37 3.60
C ILE A 105 2.48 -1.06 3.02
N THR A 106 2.53 -0.94 1.70
CA THR A 106 2.15 0.29 0.99
C THR A 106 0.76 0.23 0.39
N THR A 107 0.22 -0.98 0.24
CA THR A 107 -1.11 -1.24 -0.32
C THR A 107 -1.75 -2.41 0.41
N SER A 108 -3.04 -2.31 0.71
CA SER A 108 -3.82 -3.40 1.30
C SER A 108 -5.13 -3.57 0.55
N VAL A 109 -5.51 -4.83 0.29
CA VAL A 109 -6.85 -5.20 -0.16
C VAL A 109 -7.69 -5.47 1.09
N ILE A 110 -8.64 -4.60 1.36
CA ILE A 110 -9.47 -4.67 2.57
C ILE A 110 -10.78 -5.38 2.22
N ALA A 111 -11.01 -6.47 2.93
CA ALA A 111 -12.20 -7.30 2.82
C ALA A 111 -13.12 -7.10 4.03
N PRO A 112 -14.43 -7.32 3.89
CA PRO A 112 -15.30 -7.55 5.02
C PRO A 112 -14.86 -8.79 5.80
N GLY A 113 -15.33 -8.96 7.02
CA GLY A 113 -15.10 -10.19 7.79
C GLY A 113 -15.70 -11.41 7.08
N SER A 114 -15.16 -12.59 7.37
CA SER A 114 -15.54 -13.86 6.72
C SER A 114 -16.52 -14.68 7.57
N GLY A 115 -17.36 -14.02 8.35
CA GLY A 115 -18.36 -14.68 9.20
C GLY A 115 -19.56 -15.27 8.46
N ASN A 116 -19.82 -14.82 7.23
CA ASN A 116 -20.89 -15.32 6.38
C ASN A 116 -20.37 -16.09 5.17
N VAL A 117 -21.27 -16.75 4.44
CA VAL A 117 -20.92 -17.61 3.29
C VAL A 117 -20.52 -16.81 2.06
N VAL A 118 -21.21 -15.68 1.81
CA VAL A 118 -20.90 -14.74 0.73
C VAL A 118 -20.76 -13.34 1.33
N GLY A 119 -19.53 -12.90 1.43
CA GLY A 119 -19.19 -11.55 1.90
C GLY A 119 -19.45 -10.48 0.84
N GLY A 120 -19.06 -9.24 1.16
CA GLY A 120 -19.19 -8.10 0.26
C GLY A 120 -17.99 -7.91 -0.67
N LEU A 121 -17.99 -6.75 -1.32
CA LEU A 121 -16.94 -6.33 -2.24
C LEU A 121 -15.74 -5.79 -1.47
N VAL A 122 -14.55 -6.12 -1.93
CA VAL A 122 -13.27 -5.67 -1.37
C VAL A 122 -12.84 -4.34 -1.98
N CYS A 123 -12.02 -3.59 -1.25
CA CYS A 123 -11.43 -2.34 -1.71
C CYS A 123 -9.91 -2.38 -1.60
N ALA A 124 -9.20 -1.93 -2.63
CA ALA A 124 -7.75 -1.77 -2.59
C ALA A 124 -7.37 -0.33 -2.25
N VAL A 125 -6.59 -0.14 -1.19
CA VAL A 125 -6.19 1.17 -0.69
C VAL A 125 -4.69 1.27 -0.45
N LYS A 126 -4.13 2.45 -0.61
CA LYS A 126 -2.78 2.79 -0.17
C LYS A 126 -2.75 2.96 1.35
N SER A 127 -1.60 2.68 1.96
CA SER A 127 -1.43 2.85 3.41
C SER A 127 -1.21 4.30 3.84
N ALA A 128 -1.17 5.25 2.91
CA ALA A 128 -0.98 6.67 3.16
C ALA A 128 -1.79 7.52 2.18
N GLY A 129 -2.37 8.57 2.69
CA GLY A 129 -3.17 9.57 1.99
C GLY A 129 -3.84 10.51 2.98
N SER A 130 -4.60 11.47 2.48
CA SER A 130 -5.31 12.49 3.27
C SER A 130 -6.77 12.12 3.55
N SER A 131 -7.37 11.29 2.73
CA SER A 131 -8.72 10.77 2.88
C SER A 131 -8.83 9.35 2.31
N LEU A 132 -9.92 8.66 2.58
CA LEU A 132 -10.14 7.32 2.04
C LEU A 132 -10.21 7.34 0.50
N GLU A 133 -10.82 8.36 -0.08
CA GLU A 133 -10.90 8.53 -1.54
C GLU A 133 -9.52 8.71 -2.16
N ASP A 134 -8.64 9.50 -1.52
CA ASP A 134 -7.26 9.71 -1.96
C ASP A 134 -6.41 8.42 -1.84
N MET A 135 -6.69 7.61 -0.83
CA MET A 135 -6.02 6.32 -0.62
C MET A 135 -6.55 5.21 -1.52
N CYS A 136 -7.78 5.33 -2.02
CA CYS A 136 -8.43 4.28 -2.80
C CYS A 136 -7.76 4.11 -4.17
N ILE A 137 -7.27 2.89 -4.44
CA ILE A 137 -6.71 2.51 -5.74
C ILE A 137 -7.81 1.95 -6.63
N LYS A 138 -8.66 1.12 -6.03
CA LYS A 138 -9.76 0.46 -6.73
C LYS A 138 -10.87 0.10 -5.75
N ASN A 139 -12.06 0.62 -6.04
CA ASN A 139 -13.31 0.17 -5.46
C ASN A 139 -14.20 -0.37 -6.60
N PRO A 140 -14.77 -1.59 -6.50
CA PRO A 140 -15.60 -2.18 -7.55
C PRO A 140 -16.78 -1.33 -7.99
N SER A 141 -17.35 -0.54 -7.10
CA SER A 141 -18.51 0.33 -7.39
C SER A 141 -18.13 1.74 -7.85
N MET A 142 -16.88 2.16 -7.66
CA MET A 142 -16.37 3.40 -8.25
C MET A 142 -15.96 3.14 -9.69
N HIS A 143 -16.84 3.46 -10.64
CA HIS A 143 -16.43 3.55 -12.03
C HIS A 143 -15.38 4.66 -12.13
N GLY A 144 -14.14 4.28 -12.48
CA GLY A 144 -13.11 5.25 -12.76
C GLY A 144 -13.61 6.20 -13.84
N SER A 145 -13.60 7.48 -13.52
CA SER A 145 -13.54 8.50 -14.57
C SER A 145 -12.15 8.37 -15.18
N ASP A 146 -12.08 7.85 -16.39
CA ASP A 146 -10.90 7.86 -17.25
C ASP A 146 -10.37 9.30 -17.45
#